data_bf92259ed8a39f04e362b189be096012
#
_entry.id   bf92259ed8a39f04e362b189be096012
#
_cell.length_a   1.000
_cell.length_b   1.000
_cell.length_c   1.000
_cell.angle_alpha   90.00
_cell.angle_beta   90.00
_cell.angle_gamma   90.00
#
_symmetry.space_group_name_H-M   'P 1'
#
loop_
_entity.id
_entity.type
_entity.pdbx_description
1 polymer ?
#
loop_
_entity_poly.entity_id
_entity_poly.type
_entity_poly.pdbx_seq_one_letter_code
_entity_poly.pdbx_strand_id
1 'polypeptide(L)'
;MQNTITAKHMKLYDEAFVTGCDHSQEWMLHWFIKNFKKHSSKPLIFANFGVTDLALNIMRENCHAIMDLTDVEEKGWFKKPRTMVNCPAKKTVWIDTDCEVLDNIDGIFDLLKPDMLNMVKDEPWTKRTGQTWHNSGVVGFIDKPIILHQWYRAVKTRPTVAQGDQEVLHSMLNPITKIKYINDLPNEYNVLRLQVETDGYAGAIKVMHWTGQKGKTKIRAML
;
A
#
# COMPACT_ATOMS: atom_id res chain seq x y z
N MET A 1 -22.44 3.25 22.79
CA MET A 1 -22.57 1.87 22.22
C MET A 1 -21.57 1.76 21.09
N GLN A 2 -20.49 1.05 21.31
CA GLN A 2 -19.40 0.89 20.32
C GLN A 2 -19.86 -0.14 19.29
N ASN A 3 -20.12 0.30 18.07
CA ASN A 3 -20.26 -0.62 16.93
C ASN A 3 -18.88 -1.14 16.52
N THR A 4 -18.39 -2.13 17.21
CA THR A 4 -17.29 -2.96 16.71
C THR A 4 -17.87 -3.81 15.59
N ILE A 5 -17.73 -3.36 14.36
CA ILE A 5 -18.17 -4.11 13.17
C ILE A 5 -17.18 -5.23 12.97
N THR A 6 -17.53 -6.42 13.44
CA THR A 6 -16.85 -7.65 13.04
C THR A 6 -17.02 -7.85 11.52
N ALA A 7 -16.04 -8.45 10.86
CA ALA A 7 -15.93 -8.61 9.39
C ALA A 7 -17.19 -9.16 8.66
N LYS A 8 -18.19 -9.60 9.40
CA LYS A 8 -19.43 -10.21 8.89
C LYS A 8 -20.44 -9.24 8.26
N HIS A 9 -20.26 -7.90 8.38
CA HIS A 9 -21.24 -6.89 7.95
C HIS A 9 -20.60 -5.71 7.20
N MET A 10 -19.36 -5.84 6.69
CA MET A 10 -18.76 -4.78 5.88
C MET A 10 -19.39 -4.77 4.49
N LYS A 11 -19.79 -3.58 4.03
CA LYS A 11 -20.23 -3.36 2.66
C LYS A 11 -19.13 -3.79 1.69
N LEU A 12 -19.47 -4.62 0.71
CA LEU A 12 -18.53 -4.97 -0.36
C LEU A 12 -18.46 -3.82 -1.37
N TYR A 13 -17.24 -3.41 -1.72
CA TYR A 13 -16.96 -2.39 -2.73
C TYR A 13 -16.51 -3.06 -4.03
N ASP A 14 -16.95 -2.53 -5.18
CA ASP A 14 -16.41 -2.98 -6.47
C ASP A 14 -14.94 -2.59 -6.61
N GLU A 15 -14.61 -1.34 -6.26
CA GLU A 15 -13.28 -0.76 -6.30
C GLU A 15 -13.04 0.03 -5.01
N ALA A 16 -11.88 -0.16 -4.38
CA ALA A 16 -11.48 0.65 -3.24
C ALA A 16 -9.95 0.74 -3.11
N PHE A 17 -9.49 1.91 -2.69
CA PHE A 17 -8.16 2.06 -2.12
C PHE A 17 -8.17 1.60 -0.66
N VAL A 18 -7.05 1.07 -0.20
CA VAL A 18 -6.83 0.75 1.20
C VAL A 18 -5.47 1.24 1.65
N THR A 19 -5.42 1.82 2.82
CA THR A 19 -4.19 2.25 3.49
C THR A 19 -4.23 1.84 4.96
N GLY A 20 -3.11 1.94 5.65
CA GLY A 20 -3.08 1.67 7.09
C GLY A 20 -1.73 2.02 7.70
N CYS A 21 -1.74 2.36 8.97
CA CYS A 21 -0.54 2.60 9.74
C CYS A 21 -0.77 2.38 11.24
N ASP A 22 0.31 2.37 11.98
CA ASP A 22 0.32 2.42 13.43
C ASP A 22 0.61 3.84 13.95
N HIS A 23 0.65 3.99 15.28
CA HIS A 23 0.93 5.25 15.96
C HIS A 23 2.22 5.94 15.48
N SER A 24 3.25 5.17 15.12
CA SER A 24 4.53 5.75 14.69
C SER A 24 4.44 6.54 13.39
N GLN A 25 3.42 6.27 12.56
CA GLN A 25 3.22 6.85 11.24
C GLN A 25 1.95 7.71 11.14
N GLU A 26 1.09 7.76 12.18
CA GLU A 26 -0.21 8.47 12.14
C GLU A 26 -0.11 9.97 11.87
N TRP A 27 1.05 10.58 12.16
CA TRP A 27 1.30 12.00 11.91
C TRP A 27 1.23 12.39 10.42
N MET A 28 1.32 11.41 9.49
CA MET A 28 1.17 11.63 8.04
C MET A 28 -0.29 11.58 7.58
N LEU A 29 -1.22 11.06 8.38
CA LEU A 29 -2.58 10.75 7.92
C LEU A 29 -3.35 11.96 7.41
N HIS A 30 -3.26 13.10 8.12
CA HIS A 30 -3.95 14.31 7.67
C HIS A 30 -3.44 14.79 6.30
N TRP A 31 -2.14 14.79 6.09
CA TRP A 31 -1.51 15.14 4.83
C TRP A 31 -1.88 14.13 3.73
N PHE A 32 -1.80 12.84 4.01
CA PHE A 32 -2.18 11.78 3.07
C PHE A 32 -3.64 11.93 2.61
N ILE A 33 -4.58 12.07 3.55
CA ILE A 33 -6.01 12.21 3.24
C ILE A 33 -6.27 13.44 2.37
N LYS A 34 -5.64 14.58 2.70
CA LYS A 34 -5.80 15.82 1.92
C LYS A 34 -5.39 15.63 0.46
N ASN A 35 -4.24 15.00 0.23
CA ASN A 35 -3.75 14.72 -1.11
C ASN A 35 -4.61 13.67 -1.82
N PHE A 36 -4.97 12.60 -1.14
CA PHE A 36 -5.82 11.53 -1.69
C PHE A 36 -7.17 12.06 -2.15
N LYS A 37 -7.90 12.76 -1.29
CA LYS A 37 -9.26 13.28 -1.61
C LYS A 37 -9.27 14.30 -2.74
N LYS A 38 -8.17 15.00 -2.96
CA LYS A 38 -8.05 15.95 -4.07
C LYS A 38 -7.99 15.26 -5.43
N HIS A 39 -7.49 14.02 -5.46
CA HIS A 39 -7.11 13.34 -6.70
C HIS A 39 -7.75 11.96 -6.90
N SER A 40 -8.65 11.54 -5.99
CA SER A 40 -9.41 10.31 -6.12
C SER A 40 -10.85 10.49 -5.65
N SER A 41 -11.76 9.91 -6.43
CA SER A 41 -13.20 9.81 -6.10
C SER A 41 -13.58 8.44 -5.53
N LYS A 42 -12.65 7.49 -5.52
CA LYS A 42 -12.92 6.11 -5.11
C LYS A 42 -12.97 5.97 -3.58
N PRO A 43 -13.69 4.97 -3.08
CA PRO A 43 -13.69 4.64 -1.66
C PRO A 43 -12.28 4.44 -1.12
N LEU A 44 -12.01 5.03 0.05
CA LEU A 44 -10.81 4.79 0.84
C LEU A 44 -11.20 3.99 2.09
N ILE A 45 -10.49 2.90 2.35
CA ILE A 45 -10.61 2.06 3.54
C ILE A 45 -9.35 2.25 4.38
N PHE A 46 -9.50 2.45 5.68
CA PHE A 46 -8.36 2.57 6.58
C PHE A 46 -8.22 1.33 7.46
N ALA A 47 -7.02 0.77 7.50
CA ALA A 47 -6.64 -0.31 8.41
C ALA A 47 -5.93 0.27 9.65
N ASN A 48 -6.59 0.18 10.78
CA ASN A 48 -6.04 0.59 12.08
C ASN A 48 -5.03 -0.45 12.59
N PHE A 49 -3.76 -0.10 12.57
CA PHE A 49 -2.68 -0.94 13.11
C PHE A 49 -2.32 -0.59 14.56
N GLY A 50 -3.05 0.32 15.18
CA GLY A 50 -2.81 0.84 16.52
C GLY A 50 -2.45 2.32 16.49
N VAL A 51 -3.29 3.16 15.86
CA VAL A 51 -3.21 4.62 15.95
C VAL A 51 -3.90 5.14 17.19
N THR A 52 -3.65 6.40 17.58
CA THR A 52 -4.37 7.05 18.68
C THR A 52 -5.86 7.22 18.37
N ASP A 53 -6.69 7.39 19.42
CA ASP A 53 -8.13 7.65 19.25
C ASP A 53 -8.38 8.93 18.44
N LEU A 54 -7.53 9.95 18.61
CA LEU A 54 -7.61 11.18 17.81
C LEU A 54 -7.42 10.89 16.32
N ALA A 55 -6.37 10.19 15.96
CA ALA A 55 -6.08 9.81 14.57
C ALA A 55 -7.19 8.89 14.02
N LEU A 56 -7.67 7.94 14.81
CA LEU A 56 -8.75 7.04 14.43
C LEU A 56 -10.05 7.79 14.15
N ASN A 57 -10.38 8.81 14.93
CA ASN A 57 -11.56 9.64 14.71
C ASN A 57 -11.44 10.43 13.39
N ILE A 58 -10.27 11.01 13.12
CA ILE A 58 -10.00 11.66 11.82
C ILE A 58 -10.24 10.66 10.67
N MET A 59 -9.75 9.42 10.81
CA MET A 59 -9.94 8.42 9.75
C MET A 59 -11.41 7.99 9.60
N ARG A 60 -12.18 7.87 10.69
CA ARG A 60 -13.62 7.57 10.65
C ARG A 60 -14.42 8.63 9.89
N GLU A 61 -14.05 9.90 10.01
CA GLU A 61 -14.71 11.01 9.31
C GLU A 61 -14.32 11.08 7.83
N ASN A 62 -13.17 10.52 7.46
CA ASN A 62 -12.56 10.70 6.15
C ASN A 62 -12.52 9.46 5.28
N CYS A 63 -12.72 8.27 5.85
CA CYS A 63 -12.71 6.99 5.14
C CYS A 63 -14.09 6.36 5.08
N HIS A 64 -14.31 5.50 4.08
CA HIS A 64 -15.58 4.82 3.85
C HIS A 64 -15.79 3.61 4.76
N ALA A 65 -14.69 3.04 5.27
CA ALA A 65 -14.68 1.95 6.24
C ALA A 65 -13.39 1.93 7.05
N ILE A 66 -13.46 1.35 8.24
CA ILE A 66 -12.31 1.10 9.11
C ILE A 66 -12.20 -0.41 9.33
N MET A 67 -11.00 -0.94 9.12
CA MET A 67 -10.63 -2.32 9.47
C MET A 67 -9.76 -2.25 10.72
N ASP A 68 -10.19 -2.91 11.80
CA ASP A 68 -9.39 -2.96 13.03
C ASP A 68 -8.44 -4.17 13.01
N LEU A 69 -7.15 -3.89 13.09
CA LEU A 69 -6.06 -4.87 13.15
C LEU A 69 -5.14 -4.61 14.36
N THR A 70 -5.68 -4.04 15.45
CA THR A 70 -4.89 -3.79 16.66
C THR A 70 -4.47 -5.08 17.35
N ASP A 71 -5.34 -6.10 17.35
CA ASP A 71 -5.17 -7.37 18.07
C ASP A 71 -4.49 -8.48 17.25
N VAL A 72 -3.88 -8.13 16.09
CA VAL A 72 -3.19 -9.13 15.27
C VAL A 72 -1.72 -9.24 15.64
N GLU A 73 -1.14 -10.43 15.46
CA GLU A 73 0.24 -10.76 15.87
C GLU A 73 1.31 -10.00 15.08
N GLU A 74 1.04 -9.74 13.79
CA GLU A 74 1.96 -9.05 12.89
C GLU A 74 2.17 -7.59 13.37
N LYS A 75 3.38 -7.04 13.16
CA LYS A 75 3.74 -5.68 13.59
C LYS A 75 4.02 -4.77 12.41
N GLY A 76 3.66 -3.51 12.53
CA GLY A 76 3.96 -2.46 11.56
C GLY A 76 3.49 -2.85 10.14
N TRP A 77 4.36 -2.65 9.16
CA TRP A 77 4.08 -2.94 7.74
C TRP A 77 3.82 -4.42 7.42
N PHE A 78 4.20 -5.36 8.27
CA PHE A 78 3.85 -6.78 8.09
C PHE A 78 2.33 -7.05 8.21
N LYS A 79 1.54 -6.13 8.76
CA LYS A 79 0.07 -6.17 8.74
C LYS A 79 -0.52 -5.90 7.34
N LYS A 80 0.26 -5.32 6.41
CA LYS A 80 -0.19 -4.94 5.06
C LYS A 80 -0.78 -6.12 4.27
N PRO A 81 -0.09 -7.27 4.07
CA PRO A 81 -0.66 -8.39 3.33
C PRO A 81 -1.94 -8.95 3.97
N ARG A 82 -2.02 -8.98 5.31
CA ARG A 82 -3.25 -9.37 6.02
C ARG A 82 -4.40 -8.41 5.74
N THR A 83 -4.13 -7.12 5.76
CA THR A 83 -5.11 -6.08 5.43
C THR A 83 -5.67 -6.31 4.03
N MET A 84 -4.81 -6.50 3.04
CA MET A 84 -5.21 -6.71 1.65
C MET A 84 -6.04 -7.98 1.48
N VAL A 85 -5.68 -9.10 2.12
CA VAL A 85 -6.48 -10.34 2.09
C VAL A 85 -7.88 -10.14 2.65
N ASN A 86 -8.03 -9.32 3.70
CA ASN A 86 -9.31 -9.10 4.37
C ASN A 86 -10.07 -7.86 3.86
N CYS A 87 -9.51 -7.09 2.93
CA CYS A 87 -10.14 -5.88 2.41
C CYS A 87 -11.48 -6.22 1.73
N PRO A 88 -12.58 -5.54 2.07
CA PRO A 88 -13.91 -5.83 1.53
C PRO A 88 -14.12 -5.13 0.17
N ALA A 89 -13.23 -5.36 -0.77
CA ALA A 89 -13.36 -4.87 -2.13
C ALA A 89 -12.96 -5.93 -3.16
N LYS A 90 -13.63 -5.91 -4.32
CA LYS A 90 -13.32 -6.82 -5.42
C LYS A 90 -12.02 -6.42 -6.11
N LYS A 91 -11.92 -5.18 -6.58
CA LYS A 91 -10.67 -4.58 -7.02
C LYS A 91 -10.12 -3.72 -5.88
N THR A 92 -8.93 -4.00 -5.44
CA THR A 92 -8.29 -3.31 -4.31
C THR A 92 -6.95 -2.75 -4.73
N VAL A 93 -6.66 -1.52 -4.32
CA VAL A 93 -5.33 -0.92 -4.44
C VAL A 93 -4.87 -0.48 -3.05
N TRP A 94 -3.82 -1.12 -2.54
CA TRP A 94 -3.08 -0.64 -1.39
C TRP A 94 -2.26 0.58 -1.77
N ILE A 95 -2.20 1.58 -0.90
CA ILE A 95 -1.33 2.74 -1.03
C ILE A 95 -0.74 3.09 0.35
N ASP A 96 0.60 3.19 0.45
CA ASP A 96 1.29 3.53 1.69
C ASP A 96 1.00 4.98 2.12
N THR A 97 0.98 5.25 3.42
CA THR A 97 0.69 6.59 3.99
C THR A 97 1.76 7.65 3.69
N ASP A 98 2.97 7.24 3.26
CA ASP A 98 4.04 8.13 2.79
C ASP A 98 4.03 8.31 1.25
N CYS A 99 2.94 7.93 0.59
CA CYS A 99 2.65 8.23 -0.80
C CYS A 99 1.87 9.55 -0.93
N GLU A 100 2.38 10.49 -1.69
CA GLU A 100 1.72 11.74 -2.06
C GLU A 100 0.97 11.55 -3.38
N VAL A 101 -0.34 11.74 -3.38
CA VAL A 101 -1.15 11.70 -4.60
C VAL A 101 -1.15 13.08 -5.24
N LEU A 102 -0.61 13.19 -6.45
CA LEU A 102 -0.38 14.44 -7.15
C LEU A 102 -1.30 14.65 -8.36
N ASP A 103 -1.90 13.57 -8.87
CA ASP A 103 -2.83 13.61 -10.01
C ASP A 103 -3.87 12.50 -9.86
N ASN A 104 -4.87 12.47 -10.74
CA ASN A 104 -5.94 11.47 -10.73
C ASN A 104 -5.36 10.04 -10.82
N ILE A 105 -5.65 9.23 -9.79
CA ILE A 105 -5.18 7.85 -9.67
C ILE A 105 -6.27 6.79 -9.95
N ASP A 106 -7.52 7.20 -10.17
CA ASP A 106 -8.63 6.27 -10.30
C ASP A 106 -8.49 5.31 -11.49
N GLY A 107 -7.82 5.75 -12.57
CA GLY A 107 -7.53 4.92 -13.74
C GLY A 107 -6.63 3.69 -13.46
N ILE A 108 -6.01 3.58 -12.27
CA ILE A 108 -5.23 2.39 -11.88
C ILE A 108 -6.08 1.12 -11.89
N PHE A 109 -7.39 1.21 -11.56
CA PHE A 109 -8.28 0.06 -11.50
C PHE A 109 -8.52 -0.60 -12.87
N ASP A 110 -8.38 0.15 -13.96
CA ASP A 110 -8.51 -0.36 -15.34
C ASP A 110 -7.26 -1.11 -15.81
N LEU A 111 -6.14 -0.92 -15.12
CA LEU A 111 -4.85 -1.53 -15.43
C LEU A 111 -4.63 -2.85 -14.68
N LEU A 112 -5.49 -3.18 -13.72
CA LEU A 112 -5.34 -4.38 -12.90
C LEU A 112 -5.61 -5.64 -13.73
N LYS A 113 -4.70 -6.60 -13.65
CA LYS A 113 -4.87 -7.94 -14.19
C LYS A 113 -5.29 -8.93 -13.10
N PRO A 114 -6.22 -9.84 -13.38
CA PRO A 114 -6.62 -10.88 -12.44
C PRO A 114 -5.46 -11.85 -12.15
N ASP A 115 -5.58 -12.59 -11.06
CA ASP A 115 -4.64 -13.64 -10.63
C ASP A 115 -3.20 -13.18 -10.34
N MET A 116 -2.96 -11.88 -10.36
CA MET A 116 -1.64 -11.25 -10.16
C MET A 116 -1.69 -10.15 -9.09
N LEU A 117 -0.54 -9.83 -8.50
CA LEU A 117 -0.30 -8.54 -7.89
C LEU A 117 0.12 -7.56 -8.98
N ASN A 118 -0.46 -6.39 -9.00
CA ASN A 118 -0.16 -5.33 -9.96
C ASN A 118 0.67 -4.28 -9.22
N MET A 119 1.92 -4.12 -9.60
CA MET A 119 2.92 -3.35 -8.85
C MET A 119 3.83 -2.57 -9.79
N VAL A 120 4.41 -1.50 -9.30
CA VAL A 120 5.44 -0.74 -10.03
C VAL A 120 6.82 -1.30 -9.70
N LYS A 121 7.72 -1.32 -10.69
CA LYS A 121 9.12 -1.72 -10.50
C LYS A 121 9.82 -0.78 -9.52
N ASP A 122 10.58 -1.36 -8.61
CA ASP A 122 11.52 -0.63 -7.76
C ASP A 122 12.83 -0.45 -8.54
N GLU A 123 12.88 0.56 -9.40
CA GLU A 123 14.05 0.81 -10.25
C GLU A 123 15.35 1.01 -9.44
N PRO A 124 15.35 1.78 -8.30
CA PRO A 124 16.55 1.92 -7.48
C PRO A 124 17.09 0.59 -6.94
N TRP A 125 16.21 -0.31 -6.46
CA TRP A 125 16.63 -1.63 -5.99
C TRP A 125 17.01 -2.56 -7.15
N THR A 126 16.29 -2.49 -8.27
CA THR A 126 16.59 -3.24 -9.49
C THR A 126 18.01 -2.91 -9.99
N LYS A 127 18.36 -1.62 -10.08
CA LYS A 127 19.70 -1.16 -10.46
C LYS A 127 20.77 -1.62 -9.47
N ARG A 128 20.48 -1.53 -8.16
CA ARG A 128 21.44 -1.91 -7.10
C ARG A 128 21.76 -3.40 -7.08
N THR A 129 20.74 -4.24 -7.33
CA THR A 129 20.86 -5.69 -7.15
C THR A 129 21.07 -6.46 -8.43
N GLY A 130 20.81 -5.85 -9.59
CA GLY A 130 20.77 -6.52 -10.89
C GLY A 130 19.59 -7.48 -11.07
N GLN A 131 18.62 -7.47 -10.16
CA GLN A 131 17.42 -8.29 -10.21
C GLN A 131 16.18 -7.41 -10.22
N THR A 132 15.15 -7.77 -10.98
CA THR A 132 13.90 -7.02 -10.99
C THR A 132 13.23 -7.06 -9.61
N TRP A 133 13.04 -5.88 -9.02
CA TRP A 133 12.27 -5.66 -7.80
C TRP A 133 10.98 -4.92 -8.12
N HIS A 134 9.96 -5.13 -7.26
CA HIS A 134 8.72 -4.36 -7.30
C HIS A 134 8.49 -3.72 -5.93
N ASN A 135 8.08 -2.46 -5.95
CA ASN A 135 7.86 -1.71 -4.72
C ASN A 135 6.46 -1.97 -4.15
N SER A 136 6.37 -2.23 -2.86
CA SER A 136 5.12 -2.57 -2.18
C SER A 136 4.31 -1.36 -1.71
N GLY A 137 4.73 -0.13 -2.02
CA GLY A 137 4.01 1.08 -1.62
C GLY A 137 2.67 1.28 -2.33
N VAL A 138 2.57 0.78 -3.58
CA VAL A 138 1.31 0.68 -4.32
C VAL A 138 1.16 -0.74 -4.85
N VAL A 139 0.08 -1.43 -4.45
CA VAL A 139 -0.19 -2.81 -4.83
C VAL A 139 -1.66 -2.98 -5.19
N GLY A 140 -1.94 -3.25 -6.47
CA GLY A 140 -3.28 -3.51 -6.95
C GLY A 140 -3.56 -5.01 -7.15
N PHE A 141 -4.82 -5.43 -6.98
CA PHE A 141 -5.24 -6.81 -7.28
C PHE A 141 -6.76 -6.92 -7.46
N ILE A 142 -7.18 -8.01 -8.09
CA ILE A 142 -8.58 -8.39 -8.27
C ILE A 142 -8.80 -9.72 -7.54
N ASP A 143 -9.91 -9.84 -6.79
CA ASP A 143 -10.40 -11.07 -6.14
C ASP A 143 -9.34 -11.82 -5.29
N LYS A 144 -8.38 -11.14 -4.72
CA LYS A 144 -7.37 -11.69 -3.80
C LYS A 144 -6.63 -12.92 -4.38
N PRO A 145 -5.69 -12.70 -5.31
CA PRO A 145 -4.97 -13.77 -6.01
C PRO A 145 -4.19 -14.65 -5.03
N ILE A 146 -3.90 -15.89 -5.45
CA ILE A 146 -3.21 -16.89 -4.62
C ILE A 146 -1.86 -16.37 -4.09
N ILE A 147 -1.15 -15.57 -4.88
CA ILE A 147 0.13 -14.98 -4.49
C ILE A 147 -0.02 -14.03 -3.29
N LEU A 148 -1.14 -13.31 -3.16
CA LEU A 148 -1.42 -12.47 -2.00
C LEU A 148 -1.56 -13.30 -0.71
N HIS A 149 -2.27 -14.43 -0.78
CA HIS A 149 -2.38 -15.35 0.34
C HIS A 149 -1.03 -16.01 0.70
N GLN A 150 -0.22 -16.32 -0.30
CA GLN A 150 1.14 -16.84 -0.08
C GLN A 150 2.03 -15.80 0.58
N TRP A 151 1.97 -14.54 0.14
CA TRP A 151 2.69 -13.43 0.76
C TRP A 151 2.26 -13.22 2.23
N TYR A 152 0.96 -13.20 2.49
CA TYR A 152 0.44 -13.12 3.85
C TYR A 152 0.97 -14.26 4.75
N ARG A 153 0.97 -15.50 4.27
CA ARG A 153 1.54 -16.64 5.02
C ARG A 153 3.04 -16.46 5.26
N ALA A 154 3.77 -15.99 4.26
CA ALA A 154 5.22 -15.82 4.36
C ALA A 154 5.61 -14.75 5.39
N VAL A 155 4.90 -13.63 5.47
CA VAL A 155 5.17 -12.60 6.49
C VAL A 155 4.92 -13.10 7.91
N LYS A 156 4.01 -14.05 8.11
CA LYS A 156 3.77 -14.69 9.41
C LYS A 156 4.90 -15.65 9.83
N THR A 157 5.51 -16.34 8.87
CA THR A 157 6.47 -17.41 9.15
C THR A 157 7.92 -16.99 9.04
N ARG A 158 8.23 -15.83 8.42
CA ARG A 158 9.59 -15.36 8.14
C ARG A 158 9.92 -13.96 8.67
N PRO A 159 9.33 -13.46 9.76
CA PRO A 159 9.49 -12.07 10.19
C PRO A 159 10.92 -11.70 10.61
N THR A 160 11.78 -12.69 10.89
CA THR A 160 13.16 -12.48 11.38
C THR A 160 14.20 -12.36 10.27
N VAL A 161 13.86 -12.68 9.02
CA VAL A 161 14.82 -12.77 7.90
C VAL A 161 14.71 -11.57 6.95
N ALA A 162 13.61 -10.84 7.01
CA ALA A 162 13.35 -9.72 6.11
C ALA A 162 13.22 -8.40 6.87
N GLN A 163 13.72 -7.32 6.27
CA GLN A 163 13.61 -5.96 6.82
C GLN A 163 12.22 -5.36 6.62
N GLY A 164 11.46 -5.84 5.62
CA GLY A 164 10.13 -5.38 5.30
C GLY A 164 9.29 -6.41 4.53
N ASP A 165 8.05 -6.07 4.31
CA ASP A 165 7.09 -6.89 3.57
C ASP A 165 7.48 -7.08 2.09
N GLN A 166 8.10 -6.07 1.48
CA GLN A 166 8.63 -6.12 0.11
C GLN A 166 9.73 -7.18 -0.04
N GLU A 167 10.68 -7.24 0.90
CA GLU A 167 11.76 -8.23 0.90
C GLU A 167 11.20 -9.65 1.06
N VAL A 168 10.17 -9.83 1.90
CA VAL A 168 9.48 -11.12 2.02
C VAL A 168 8.88 -11.54 0.69
N LEU A 169 8.12 -10.66 0.01
CA LEU A 169 7.55 -10.95 -1.29
C LEU A 169 8.63 -11.29 -2.31
N HIS A 170 9.69 -10.48 -2.39
CA HIS A 170 10.79 -10.71 -3.32
C HIS A 170 11.47 -12.06 -3.10
N SER A 171 11.68 -12.46 -1.83
CA SER A 171 12.33 -13.73 -1.48
C SER A 171 11.50 -14.98 -1.86
N MET A 172 10.21 -14.82 -2.09
CA MET A 172 9.30 -15.91 -2.49
C MET A 172 9.30 -16.15 -4.00
N LEU A 173 9.77 -15.19 -4.80
CA LEU A 173 9.61 -15.16 -6.24
C LEU A 173 10.97 -15.23 -6.94
N ASN A 174 11.13 -16.23 -7.79
CA ASN A 174 12.21 -16.27 -8.78
C ASN A 174 11.79 -15.53 -10.06
N PRO A 175 12.68 -15.32 -11.07
CA PRO A 175 12.34 -14.62 -12.30
C PRO A 175 11.12 -15.19 -13.04
N ILE A 176 10.96 -16.52 -13.07
CA ILE A 176 9.84 -17.20 -13.76
C ILE A 176 8.53 -16.93 -13.01
N THR A 177 8.53 -17.09 -11.69
CA THR A 177 7.32 -16.87 -10.88
C THR A 177 6.93 -15.40 -10.80
N LYS A 178 7.88 -14.46 -10.92
CA LYS A 178 7.56 -13.03 -11.05
C LYS A 178 6.72 -12.76 -12.30
N ILE A 179 7.10 -13.28 -13.45
CA ILE A 179 6.32 -13.13 -14.71
C ILE A 179 4.89 -13.67 -14.55
N LYS A 180 4.73 -14.75 -13.79
CA LYS A 180 3.42 -15.39 -13.55
C LYS A 180 2.54 -14.60 -12.59
N TYR A 181 3.12 -13.98 -11.55
CA TYR A 181 2.36 -13.46 -10.41
C TYR A 181 2.42 -11.94 -10.25
N ILE A 182 3.28 -11.25 -10.99
CA ILE A 182 3.38 -9.79 -10.93
C ILE A 182 3.11 -9.21 -12.32
N ASN A 183 2.18 -8.26 -12.38
CA ASN A 183 1.96 -7.40 -13.53
C ASN A 183 2.60 -6.03 -13.27
N ASP A 184 3.39 -5.56 -14.22
CA ASP A 184 4.01 -4.23 -14.13
C ASP A 184 2.97 -3.14 -14.36
N LEU A 185 2.77 -2.27 -13.37
CA LEU A 185 2.03 -1.01 -13.53
C LEU A 185 2.95 0.08 -14.11
N PRO A 186 2.39 1.08 -14.79
CA PRO A 186 3.14 2.26 -15.21
C PRO A 186 3.81 2.96 -14.03
N ASN A 187 5.04 3.46 -14.27
CA ASN A 187 5.88 4.01 -13.21
C ASN A 187 5.24 5.21 -12.49
N GLU A 188 4.41 5.99 -13.18
CA GLU A 188 3.70 7.15 -12.66
C GLU A 188 2.83 6.88 -11.43
N TYR A 189 2.41 5.62 -11.21
CA TYR A 189 1.58 5.22 -10.08
C TYR A 189 2.37 4.92 -8.80
N ASN A 190 3.72 4.91 -8.84
CA ASN A 190 4.55 4.75 -7.64
C ASN A 190 5.99 5.20 -7.93
N VAL A 191 6.19 6.49 -8.18
CA VAL A 191 7.51 7.06 -8.42
C VAL A 191 8.25 7.21 -7.11
N LEU A 192 9.37 6.52 -6.97
CA LEU A 192 10.14 6.54 -5.73
C LEU A 192 10.99 7.82 -5.64
N ARG A 193 11.13 8.34 -4.43
CA ARG A 193 11.96 9.52 -4.13
C ARG A 193 13.35 9.45 -4.79
N LEU A 194 14.00 8.31 -4.74
CA LEU A 194 15.33 8.13 -5.33
C LEU A 194 15.35 8.24 -6.85
N GLN A 195 14.27 7.85 -7.54
CA GLN A 195 14.17 8.03 -9.00
C GLN A 195 14.22 9.52 -9.37
N VAL A 196 13.56 10.37 -8.59
CA VAL A 196 13.56 11.83 -8.83
C VAL A 196 14.86 12.48 -8.39
N GLU A 197 15.35 12.16 -7.18
CA GLU A 197 16.51 12.84 -6.59
C GLU A 197 17.84 12.39 -7.18
N THR A 198 17.95 11.14 -7.65
CA THR A 198 19.24 10.55 -8.08
C THR A 198 19.25 10.03 -9.50
N ASP A 199 18.11 9.53 -9.99
CA ASP A 199 18.05 8.85 -11.30
C ASP A 199 17.57 9.75 -12.44
N GLY A 200 17.21 11.01 -12.16
CA GLY A 200 16.79 11.99 -13.16
C GLY A 200 15.43 11.66 -13.78
N TYR A 201 14.50 11.05 -13.04
CA TYR A 201 13.16 10.76 -13.52
C TYR A 201 12.44 12.05 -13.95
N ALA A 202 11.99 12.09 -15.20
CA ALA A 202 11.31 13.24 -15.81
C ALA A 202 9.92 12.88 -16.38
N GLY A 203 9.39 11.69 -16.06
CA GLY A 203 8.05 11.25 -16.48
C GLY A 203 6.93 11.87 -15.65
N ALA A 204 5.68 11.55 -15.99
CA ALA A 204 4.51 11.92 -15.20
C ALA A 204 4.57 11.28 -13.79
N ILE A 205 4.06 11.98 -12.79
CA ILE A 205 3.98 11.51 -11.41
C ILE A 205 2.53 11.65 -10.93
N LYS A 206 1.83 10.52 -10.80
CA LYS A 206 0.51 10.48 -10.16
C LYS A 206 0.63 10.20 -8.66
N VAL A 207 1.58 9.33 -8.31
CA VAL A 207 1.90 9.01 -6.92
C VAL A 207 3.41 9.12 -6.72
N MET A 208 3.79 10.05 -5.84
CA MET A 208 5.16 10.23 -5.36
C MET A 208 5.33 9.48 -4.05
N HIS A 209 6.23 8.51 -4.00
CA HIS A 209 6.48 7.72 -2.81
C HIS A 209 7.73 8.25 -2.07
N TRP A 210 7.51 8.90 -0.95
CA TRP A 210 8.54 9.49 -0.09
C TRP A 210 9.21 8.43 0.80
N THR A 211 9.87 7.47 0.18
CA THR A 211 10.46 6.31 0.86
C THR A 211 11.55 6.69 1.87
N GLY A 212 11.56 5.98 3.01
CA GLY A 212 12.61 6.03 4.03
C GLY A 212 12.63 7.33 4.84
N GLN A 213 13.61 7.45 5.74
CA GLN A 213 13.68 8.58 6.68
C GLN A 213 13.84 9.94 5.98
N LYS A 214 14.62 10.01 4.89
CA LYS A 214 14.77 11.25 4.10
C LYS A 214 13.45 11.71 3.48
N GLY A 215 12.64 10.75 2.98
CA GLY A 215 11.30 11.05 2.46
C GLY A 215 10.38 11.58 3.56
N LYS A 216 10.36 10.96 4.73
CA LYS A 216 9.59 11.42 5.89
C LYS A 216 9.98 12.82 6.34
N THR A 217 11.28 13.18 6.26
CA THR A 217 11.72 14.57 6.50
C THR A 217 11.13 15.55 5.48
N LYS A 218 11.01 15.15 4.21
CA LYS A 218 10.34 15.98 3.18
C LYS A 218 8.85 16.16 3.49
N ILE A 219 8.15 15.09 3.86
CA ILE A 219 6.73 15.19 4.25
C ILE A 219 6.57 16.16 5.43
N ARG A 220 7.44 16.08 6.46
CA ARG A 220 7.40 17.01 7.61
C ARG A 220 7.57 18.47 7.22
N ALA A 221 8.34 18.74 6.17
CA ALA A 221 8.53 20.11 5.66
C ALA A 221 7.32 20.62 4.84
N MET A 222 6.38 19.74 4.48
CA MET A 222 5.14 20.08 3.76
C MET A 222 3.92 20.22 4.69
N LEU A 223 4.03 19.85 5.98
CA LEU A 223 3.01 20.00 7.00
C LEU A 223 2.98 21.40 7.61
#